data_c7af5a5344008af2058576e8c4e08636
#
_entry.id   c7af5a5344008af2058576e8c4e08636
#
_cell.length_a   1.000
_cell.length_b   1.000
_cell.length_c   1.000
_cell.angle_alpha   90.00
_cell.angle_beta   90.00
_cell.angle_gamma   90.00
#
_symmetry.space_group_name_H-M   'P 1'
#
loop_
_entity.id
_entity.type
_entity.pdbx_description
1 polymer ?
#
loop_
_entity_poly.entity_id
_entity_poly.type
_entity_poly.pdbx_seq_one_letter_code
_entity_poly.pdbx_strand_id
1 'polypeptide(L)'
;MPDFQAFRGDTPPRFQNEPELEYAKILDYYGIPWMYEPRTFVLEEDEEGRVLEAFTPDFYLPEQDLYLEVTVMKQSLVTRKNRKLRKLKQRYPDVRIKLFYERDFERLASRYGLPRAS
;
A
#
# COMPACT_ATOMS: atom_id res chain seq x y z
N MET A 1 -3.81 -9.95 -19.22
CA MET A 1 -4.09 -9.12 -18.02
C MET A 1 -5.07 -9.85 -17.14
N PRO A 2 -4.72 -10.11 -15.90
CA PRO A 2 -5.71 -10.66 -15.00
C PRO A 2 -6.82 -9.65 -14.77
N ASP A 3 -8.05 -10.09 -14.91
CA ASP A 3 -9.19 -9.26 -14.57
C ASP A 3 -9.38 -9.33 -13.07
N PHE A 4 -9.09 -8.23 -12.39
CA PHE A 4 -9.26 -8.15 -10.94
C PHE A 4 -10.73 -7.95 -10.60
N GLN A 5 -11.27 -8.82 -9.75
CA GLN A 5 -12.69 -8.78 -9.36
C GLN A 5 -12.94 -7.83 -8.18
N ALA A 6 -11.96 -7.65 -7.32
CA ALA A 6 -12.09 -6.81 -6.13
C ALA A 6 -11.49 -5.41 -6.29
N PHE A 7 -10.92 -5.12 -7.43
CA PHE A 7 -10.35 -3.79 -7.72
C PHE A 7 -11.46 -2.75 -7.82
N ARG A 8 -11.29 -1.63 -7.11
CA ARG A 8 -12.26 -0.53 -7.05
C ARG A 8 -11.68 0.74 -7.68
N GLY A 9 -11.31 0.66 -8.97
CA GLY A 9 -10.80 1.79 -9.72
C GLY A 9 -11.33 1.76 -11.14
N ASP A 10 -11.25 2.90 -11.84
CA ASP A 10 -11.75 3.02 -13.21
C ASP A 10 -10.74 2.58 -14.24
N THR A 11 -9.46 2.77 -13.94
CA THR A 11 -8.37 2.45 -14.87
C THR A 11 -7.59 1.26 -14.33
N PRO A 12 -7.32 0.24 -15.16
CA PRO A 12 -6.51 -0.90 -14.70
C PRO A 12 -5.17 -0.43 -14.15
N PRO A 13 -4.76 -0.95 -12.97
CA PRO A 13 -3.53 -0.48 -12.33
C PRO A 13 -2.29 -0.93 -13.08
N ARG A 14 -1.25 -0.09 -13.04
CA ARG A 14 0.08 -0.43 -13.54
C ARG A 14 1.02 -0.51 -12.37
N PHE A 15 1.35 -1.73 -11.96
CA PHE A 15 2.20 -1.95 -10.80
C PHE A 15 3.65 -1.61 -11.11
N GLN A 16 4.33 -1.03 -10.13
CA GLN A 16 5.72 -0.62 -10.29
C GLN A 16 6.71 -1.77 -10.12
N ASN A 17 6.28 -2.85 -9.44
CA ASN A 17 7.15 -3.99 -9.19
C ASN A 17 6.33 -5.26 -8.91
N GLU A 18 7.01 -6.39 -8.89
CA GLU A 18 6.40 -7.70 -8.63
C GLU A 18 5.74 -7.83 -7.27
N PRO A 19 6.34 -7.35 -6.16
CA PRO A 19 5.67 -7.42 -4.86
C PRO A 19 4.30 -6.75 -4.84
N GLU A 20 4.13 -5.61 -5.50
CA GLU A 20 2.84 -4.93 -5.59
C GLU A 20 1.82 -5.78 -6.34
N LEU A 21 2.22 -6.37 -7.46
CA LEU A 21 1.36 -7.26 -8.23
C LEU A 21 0.94 -8.47 -7.39
N GLU A 22 1.87 -9.06 -6.64
CA GLU A 22 1.56 -10.22 -5.80
C GLU A 22 0.57 -9.86 -4.69
N TYR A 23 0.71 -8.68 -4.06
CA TYR A 23 -0.27 -8.22 -3.07
C TYR A 23 -1.64 -8.01 -3.69
N ALA A 24 -1.70 -7.42 -4.88
CA ALA A 24 -2.96 -7.23 -5.59
C ALA A 24 -3.65 -8.56 -5.86
N LYS A 25 -2.90 -9.57 -6.29
CA LYS A 25 -3.44 -10.91 -6.54
C LYS A 25 -4.00 -11.54 -5.28
N ILE A 26 -3.31 -11.38 -4.15
CA ILE A 26 -3.76 -11.92 -2.87
C ILE A 26 -5.05 -11.24 -2.43
N LEU A 27 -5.09 -9.91 -2.44
CA LEU A 27 -6.28 -9.16 -2.08
C LEU A 27 -7.47 -9.56 -2.94
N ASP A 28 -7.23 -9.67 -4.24
CA ASP A 28 -8.27 -10.01 -5.20
C ASP A 28 -8.77 -11.45 -5.02
N TYR A 29 -7.87 -12.38 -4.76
CA TYR A 29 -8.21 -13.78 -4.52
C TYR A 29 -9.16 -13.94 -3.33
N TYR A 30 -8.96 -13.14 -2.27
CA TYR A 30 -9.83 -13.18 -1.09
C TYR A 30 -11.06 -12.32 -1.19
N GLY A 31 -11.23 -11.66 -2.33
CA GLY A 31 -12.35 -10.76 -2.50
C GLY A 31 -12.32 -9.55 -1.59
N ILE A 32 -11.13 -9.14 -1.15
CA ILE A 32 -10.96 -7.94 -0.35
C ILE A 32 -10.93 -6.74 -1.29
N PRO A 33 -11.92 -5.84 -1.26
CA PRO A 33 -11.90 -4.67 -2.14
C PRO A 33 -10.66 -3.84 -1.94
N TRP A 34 -10.03 -3.41 -3.03
CA TRP A 34 -8.78 -2.65 -2.99
C TRP A 34 -8.72 -1.61 -4.09
N MET A 35 -7.96 -0.53 -3.79
CA MET A 35 -7.65 0.54 -4.73
C MET A 35 -6.14 0.68 -4.82
N TYR A 36 -5.64 1.06 -5.98
CA TYR A 36 -4.21 1.22 -6.21
C TYR A 36 -3.86 2.70 -6.32
N GLU A 37 -2.99 3.18 -5.43
CA GLU A 37 -2.50 4.57 -5.38
C GLU A 37 -3.62 5.62 -5.48
N PRO A 38 -4.72 5.50 -4.69
CA PRO A 38 -5.87 6.39 -4.88
C PRO A 38 -5.68 7.80 -4.33
N ARG A 39 -4.70 8.00 -3.44
CA ARG A 39 -4.52 9.28 -2.77
C ARG A 39 -3.05 9.59 -2.51
N THR A 40 -2.69 10.85 -2.77
CA THR A 40 -1.37 11.37 -2.43
C THR A 40 -1.49 12.28 -1.22
N PHE A 41 -0.69 12.03 -0.20
CA PHE A 41 -0.65 12.83 1.02
C PHE A 41 0.50 13.82 0.97
N VAL A 42 0.20 15.08 1.23
CA VAL A 42 1.23 16.11 1.36
C VAL A 42 1.85 15.98 2.76
N LEU A 43 3.15 15.74 2.81
CA LEU A 43 3.89 15.58 4.07
C LEU A 43 4.56 16.87 4.53
N GLU A 44 4.93 17.72 3.59
CA GLU A 44 5.65 18.96 3.91
C GLU A 44 5.39 20.01 2.83
N GLU A 45 5.15 21.26 3.25
CA GLU A 45 4.94 22.40 2.37
C GLU A 45 5.84 23.54 2.84
N ASP A 46 6.19 24.45 1.91
CA ASP A 46 6.89 25.68 2.27
C ASP A 46 5.87 26.75 2.69
N GLU A 47 6.37 27.94 3.05
CA GLU A 47 5.53 29.05 3.52
C GLU A 47 4.53 29.53 2.46
N GLU A 48 4.82 29.26 1.20
CA GLU A 48 3.96 29.66 0.08
C GLU A 48 2.98 28.55 -0.34
N GLY A 49 2.96 27.45 0.39
CA GLY A 49 2.07 26.33 0.11
C GLY A 49 2.57 25.38 -0.98
N ARG A 50 3.83 25.52 -1.41
CA ARG A 50 4.39 24.60 -2.39
C ARG A 50 4.75 23.28 -1.72
N VAL A 51 4.39 22.17 -2.36
CA VAL A 51 4.66 20.85 -1.82
C VAL A 51 6.15 20.52 -1.90
N LEU A 52 6.75 20.27 -0.74
CA LEU A 52 8.17 19.88 -0.63
C LEU A 52 8.33 18.37 -0.54
N GLU A 53 7.35 17.68 0.07
CA GLU A 53 7.36 16.24 0.16
C GLU A 53 5.94 15.71 0.13
N ALA A 54 5.73 14.60 -0.60
CA ALA A 54 4.44 13.94 -0.70
C ALA A 54 4.64 12.43 -0.69
N PHE A 55 3.58 11.68 -0.38
CA PHE A 55 3.63 10.24 -0.32
C PHE A 55 2.31 9.65 -0.83
N THR A 56 2.44 8.68 -1.74
CA THR A 56 1.30 7.95 -2.30
C THR A 56 1.41 6.49 -1.89
N PRO A 57 0.64 6.04 -0.87
CA PRO A 57 0.63 4.62 -0.50
C PRO A 57 0.17 3.75 -1.66
N ASP A 58 0.69 2.53 -1.74
CA ASP A 58 0.42 1.60 -2.84
C ASP A 58 -1.04 1.18 -2.92
N PHE A 59 -1.65 0.83 -1.78
CA PHE A 59 -3.01 0.29 -1.74
C PHE A 59 -3.85 0.97 -0.68
N TYR A 60 -5.15 1.01 -0.95
CA TYR A 60 -6.15 1.37 0.03
C TYR A 60 -7.25 0.31 0.04
N LEU A 61 -7.59 -0.14 1.25
CA LEU A 61 -8.66 -1.11 1.46
C LEU A 61 -9.88 -0.37 2.00
N PRO A 62 -10.88 -0.09 1.16
CA PRO A 62 -12.01 0.77 1.59
C PRO A 62 -12.87 0.16 2.71
N GLU A 63 -13.02 -1.16 2.75
CA GLU A 63 -13.81 -1.78 3.80
C GLU A 63 -13.11 -1.76 5.16
N GLN A 64 -11.78 -1.82 5.17
CA GLN A 64 -10.99 -1.78 6.40
C GLN A 64 -10.55 -0.37 6.76
N ASP A 65 -10.72 0.59 5.84
CA ASP A 65 -10.19 1.95 5.98
C ASP A 65 -8.71 1.91 6.33
N LEU A 66 -7.93 1.26 5.48
CA LEU A 66 -6.52 1.00 5.75
C LEU A 66 -5.68 1.17 4.48
N TYR A 67 -4.65 2.01 4.57
CA TYR A 67 -3.64 2.11 3.52
C TYR A 67 -2.52 1.11 3.76
N LEU A 68 -2.00 0.56 2.67
CA LEU A 68 -0.89 -0.39 2.71
C LEU A 68 0.24 0.11 1.83
N GLU A 69 1.44 0.10 2.37
CA GLU A 69 2.66 0.39 1.61
C GLU A 69 3.51 -0.88 1.58
N VAL A 70 3.77 -1.39 0.37
CA VAL A 70 4.56 -2.61 0.17
C VAL A 70 6.03 -2.26 0.06
N THR A 71 6.89 -2.99 0.74
CA THR A 71 8.33 -2.76 0.68
C THR A 71 9.12 -4.06 0.67
N VAL A 72 10.31 -4.01 0.09
CA VAL A 72 11.27 -5.10 0.17
C VAL A 72 12.16 -4.88 1.40
N MET A 73 12.77 -5.97 1.90
CA MET A 73 13.63 -5.92 3.10
C MET A 73 15.01 -5.34 2.81
N LYS A 74 15.02 -4.10 2.31
CA LYS A 74 16.25 -3.35 2.10
C LYS A 74 16.27 -2.21 3.11
N GLN A 75 17.24 -2.21 4.02
CA GLN A 75 17.27 -1.32 5.17
C GLN A 75 17.11 0.16 4.82
N SER A 76 17.77 0.62 3.75
CA SER A 76 17.66 2.02 3.34
C SER A 76 16.25 2.41 2.92
N LEU A 77 15.54 1.50 2.23
CA LEU A 77 14.15 1.73 1.81
C LEU A 77 13.20 1.69 3.00
N VAL A 78 13.41 0.73 3.91
CA VAL A 78 12.60 0.59 5.12
C VAL A 78 12.70 1.85 5.98
N THR A 79 13.92 2.36 6.19
CA THR A 79 14.16 3.57 6.98
C THR A 79 13.47 4.78 6.37
N ARG A 80 13.60 4.95 5.04
CA ARG A 80 12.99 6.06 4.32
C ARG A 80 11.47 6.00 4.39
N LYS A 81 10.88 4.83 4.19
CA LYS A 81 9.43 4.66 4.23
C LYS A 81 8.88 4.87 5.63
N ASN A 82 9.57 4.37 6.66
CA ASN A 82 9.15 4.58 8.05
C ASN A 82 9.18 6.06 8.43
N ARG A 83 10.16 6.82 7.93
CA ARG A 83 10.21 8.26 8.14
C ARG A 83 8.98 8.96 7.53
N LYS A 84 8.62 8.57 6.31
CA LYS A 84 7.43 9.12 5.64
C LYS A 84 6.14 8.75 6.38
N LEU A 85 6.05 7.52 6.87
CA LEU A 85 4.88 7.08 7.64
C LEU A 85 4.74 7.88 8.93
N ARG A 86 5.86 8.18 9.62
CA ARG A 86 5.82 9.01 10.83
C ARG A 86 5.30 10.42 10.52
N LYS A 87 5.80 11.04 9.44
CA LYS A 87 5.33 12.36 9.02
C LYS A 87 3.85 12.34 8.67
N LEU A 88 3.41 11.29 7.98
CA LEU A 88 2.02 11.14 7.60
C LEU A 88 1.12 11.05 8.84
N LYS A 89 1.50 10.23 9.81
CA LYS A 89 0.71 10.05 11.03
C LYS A 89 0.65 11.31 11.88
N GLN A 90 1.70 12.12 11.88
CA GLN A 90 1.71 13.40 12.58
C GLN A 90 0.77 14.40 11.94
N ARG A 91 0.74 14.44 10.61
CA ARG A 91 -0.08 15.41 9.88
C ARG A 91 -1.53 14.94 9.70
N TYR A 92 -1.72 13.63 9.58
CA TYR A 92 -3.03 13.01 9.39
C TYR A 92 -3.26 11.91 10.43
N PRO A 93 -3.50 12.28 11.70
CA PRO A 93 -3.56 11.28 12.78
C PRO A 93 -4.67 10.26 12.65
N ASP A 94 -5.72 10.55 11.88
CA ASP A 94 -6.83 9.63 11.67
C ASP A 94 -6.60 8.64 10.53
N VAL A 95 -5.54 8.83 9.74
CA VAL A 95 -5.23 7.93 8.63
C VAL A 95 -4.56 6.67 9.16
N ARG A 96 -5.12 5.53 8.78
CA ARG A 96 -4.56 4.23 9.14
C ARG A 96 -3.70 3.73 7.99
N ILE A 97 -2.45 3.42 8.27
CA ILE A 97 -1.50 2.95 7.27
C ILE A 97 -0.54 1.95 7.90
N LYS A 98 -0.20 0.91 7.15
CA LYS A 98 0.76 -0.10 7.55
C LYS A 98 1.80 -0.34 6.46
N LEU A 99 3.03 -0.59 6.89
CA LEU A 99 4.11 -1.01 6.00
C LEU A 99 4.11 -2.54 5.97
N PHE A 100 3.97 -3.11 4.76
CA PHE A 100 4.00 -4.55 4.56
C PHE A 100 5.30 -4.98 3.88
N TYR A 101 5.90 -6.02 4.44
CA TYR A 101 7.11 -6.65 3.92
C TYR A 101 6.75 -7.92 3.18
N GLU A 102 7.68 -8.40 2.35
CA GLU A 102 7.50 -9.65 1.62
C GLU A 102 7.13 -10.81 2.55
N ARG A 103 7.77 -10.88 3.74
CA ARG A 103 7.47 -11.91 4.74
C ARG A 103 6.04 -11.85 5.27
N ASP A 104 5.40 -10.69 5.19
CA ASP A 104 4.03 -10.53 5.68
C ASP A 104 3.02 -11.21 4.75
N PHE A 105 3.38 -11.47 3.49
CA PHE A 105 2.60 -12.28 2.59
C PHE A 105 2.39 -13.68 3.14
N GLU A 106 3.45 -14.31 3.62
CA GLU A 106 3.35 -15.66 4.17
C GLU A 106 2.44 -15.72 5.37
N ARG A 107 2.49 -14.69 6.22
CA ARG A 107 1.59 -14.58 7.36
C ARG A 107 0.15 -14.40 6.91
N LEU A 108 -0.07 -13.53 5.93
CA LEU A 108 -1.38 -13.29 5.38
C LEU A 108 -1.91 -14.55 4.72
N ALA A 109 -1.07 -15.20 3.91
CA ALA A 109 -1.41 -16.45 3.25
C ALA A 109 -1.75 -17.54 4.26
N SER A 110 -0.91 -17.70 5.28
CA SER A 110 -1.11 -18.70 6.33
C SER A 110 -2.37 -18.40 7.14
N ARG A 111 -2.59 -17.13 7.50
CA ARG A 111 -3.72 -16.70 8.31
C ARG A 111 -5.06 -16.95 7.62
N TYR A 112 -5.12 -16.78 6.31
CA TYR A 112 -6.34 -16.93 5.53
C TYR A 112 -6.40 -18.25 4.76
N GLY A 113 -5.46 -19.17 5.03
CA GLY A 113 -5.45 -20.49 4.37
C GLY A 113 -5.12 -20.43 2.89
N LEU A 114 -4.33 -19.43 2.47
CA LEU A 114 -3.95 -19.27 1.07
C LEU A 114 -3.00 -20.34 0.61
N PRO A 115 -3.19 -20.86 -0.62
CA PRO A 115 -2.15 -21.69 -1.20
C PRO A 115 -0.91 -20.84 -1.40
N ARG A 116 0.20 -21.27 -0.80
CA ARG A 116 1.48 -20.63 -1.04
C ARG A 116 1.83 -20.80 -2.52
N ALA A 117 2.25 -19.71 -3.16
CA ALA A 117 2.86 -19.82 -4.45
C ALA A 117 4.15 -20.61 -4.28
N SER A 118 4.13 -21.82 -4.75
CA SER A 118 5.32 -22.67 -4.78
C SER A 118 6.25 -22.19 -5.88
#